data_875baba53c2c35f7e2c3d6d292c1ff54
#
_entry.id   875baba53c2c35f7e2c3d6d292c1ff54
#
_cell.length_a   1.000
_cell.length_b   1.000
_cell.length_c   1.000
_cell.angle_alpha   90.00
_cell.angle_beta   90.00
_cell.angle_gamma   90.00
#
_symmetry.space_group_name_H-M   'P 1'
#
loop_
_entity.id
_entity.type
_entity.pdbx_description
1 polymer ?
#
loop_
_entity_poly.entity_id
_entity_poly.type
_entity_poly.pdbx_seq_one_letter_code
_entity_poly.pdbx_strand_id
1 'polypeptide(L)'
;AGIEVAYDFIRLICSKFDSNDPSHAMVRQIMEQTFGPALLPVPILESAEISHAALRMMTVYELERPIGTPRTHKRCRANLDEAMAQVEALVRRGWGIAAPASAQEVVNA
;
A
#
# COMPACT_ATOMS: atom_id res chain seq x y z
N ALA A 1 -4.29 -31.70 18.48
CA ALA A 1 -4.90 -30.41 18.78
C ALA A 1 -4.17 -29.28 18.11
N GLY A 2 -4.87 -28.50 17.34
CA GLY A 2 -4.30 -27.33 16.68
C GLY A 2 -4.14 -26.16 17.65
N ILE A 3 -3.24 -25.25 17.30
CA ILE A 3 -3.14 -23.96 17.98
C ILE A 3 -4.20 -23.05 17.34
N GLU A 4 -5.09 -22.55 18.18
CA GLU A 4 -6.08 -21.57 17.75
C GLU A 4 -5.41 -20.20 17.61
N VAL A 5 -5.49 -19.60 16.40
CA VAL A 5 -4.92 -18.29 16.12
C VAL A 5 -6.05 -17.30 15.92
N ALA A 6 -6.04 -16.25 16.71
CA ALA A 6 -7.00 -15.15 16.59
C ALA A 6 -6.31 -13.90 16.04
N TYR A 7 -7.00 -13.20 15.14
CA TYR A 7 -6.53 -11.94 14.56
C TYR A 7 -7.47 -10.81 14.96
N ASP A 8 -6.91 -9.65 15.29
CA ASP A 8 -7.71 -8.45 15.54
C ASP A 8 -8.41 -7.97 14.27
N PHE A 9 -7.70 -8.04 13.14
CA PHE A 9 -8.27 -7.75 11.82
C PHE A 9 -7.41 -8.35 10.72
N ILE A 10 -8.01 -8.52 9.55
CA ILE A 10 -7.33 -8.89 8.31
C ILE A 10 -7.72 -7.87 7.24
N ARG A 11 -6.74 -7.32 6.55
CA ARG A 11 -6.94 -6.40 5.43
C ARG A 11 -6.03 -6.79 4.27
N LEU A 12 -6.46 -6.42 3.07
CA LEU A 12 -5.75 -6.71 1.84
C LEU A 12 -5.29 -5.42 1.19
N ILE A 13 -4.10 -5.43 0.62
CA ILE A 13 -3.60 -4.32 -0.18
C ILE A 13 -3.20 -4.83 -1.57
N CYS A 14 -3.65 -4.13 -2.61
CA CYS A 14 -3.28 -4.45 -3.98
C CYS A 14 -1.87 -3.92 -4.23
N SER A 15 -0.94 -4.78 -4.68
CA SER A 15 0.42 -4.39 -5.01
C SER A 15 0.70 -4.54 -6.50
N LYS A 16 1.75 -3.89 -6.99
CA LYS A 16 2.13 -3.88 -8.41
C LYS A 16 0.98 -3.44 -9.33
N PHE A 17 0.18 -2.50 -8.86
CA PHE A 17 -0.97 -2.03 -9.62
C PHE A 17 -0.53 -1.04 -10.69
N ASP A 18 -0.84 -1.36 -11.95
CA ASP A 18 -0.60 -0.49 -13.10
C ASP A 18 -1.93 0.13 -13.55
N SER A 19 -2.12 1.42 -13.28
CA SER A 19 -3.34 2.13 -13.63
C SER A 19 -3.57 2.27 -15.13
N ASN A 20 -2.52 2.05 -15.94
CA ASN A 20 -2.60 2.10 -17.40
C ASN A 20 -2.99 0.75 -18.02
N ASP A 21 -3.03 -0.32 -17.23
CA ASP A 21 -3.40 -1.64 -17.69
C ASP A 21 -4.86 -1.93 -17.38
N PRO A 22 -5.73 -2.07 -18.42
CA PRO A 22 -7.15 -2.34 -18.20
C PRO A 22 -7.43 -3.64 -17.44
N SER A 23 -6.56 -4.64 -17.59
CA SER A 23 -6.73 -5.91 -16.87
C SER A 23 -6.52 -5.73 -15.37
N HIS A 24 -5.60 -4.86 -14.96
CA HIS A 24 -5.38 -4.53 -13.54
C HIS A 24 -6.61 -3.84 -12.95
N ALA A 25 -7.18 -2.89 -13.68
CA ALA A 25 -8.40 -2.21 -13.23
C ALA A 25 -9.57 -3.17 -13.07
N MET A 26 -9.72 -4.12 -13.99
CA MET A 26 -10.77 -5.14 -13.93
C MET A 26 -10.57 -6.07 -12.74
N VAL A 27 -9.37 -6.56 -12.50
CA VAL A 27 -9.05 -7.42 -11.36
C VAL A 27 -9.32 -6.67 -10.05
N ARG A 28 -8.93 -5.41 -9.97
CA ARG A 28 -9.18 -4.59 -8.78
C ARG A 28 -10.68 -4.43 -8.51
N GLN A 29 -11.47 -4.22 -9.54
CA GLN A 29 -12.92 -4.13 -9.40
C GLN A 29 -13.52 -5.42 -8.85
N ILE A 30 -13.05 -6.57 -9.34
CA ILE A 30 -13.47 -7.88 -8.83
C ILE A 30 -13.07 -8.03 -7.36
N MET A 31 -11.87 -7.62 -6.99
CA MET A 31 -11.41 -7.66 -5.60
C MET A 31 -12.26 -6.77 -4.69
N GLU A 32 -12.62 -5.57 -5.14
CA GLU A 32 -13.49 -4.66 -4.40
C GLU A 32 -14.86 -5.28 -4.15
N GLN A 33 -15.43 -5.95 -5.15
CA GLN A 33 -16.73 -6.64 -5.03
C GLN A 33 -16.64 -7.85 -4.11
N THR A 34 -15.52 -8.58 -4.14
CA THR A 34 -15.33 -9.82 -3.38
C THR A 34 -15.01 -9.54 -1.91
N PHE A 35 -14.10 -8.60 -1.66
CA PHE A 35 -13.56 -8.35 -0.31
C PHE A 35 -14.14 -7.10 0.35
N GLY A 36 -14.76 -6.21 -0.42
CA GLY A 36 -15.38 -5.00 0.10
C GLY A 36 -14.41 -4.17 0.96
N PRO A 37 -14.83 -3.79 2.18
CA PRO A 37 -14.00 -2.91 3.02
C PRO A 37 -12.70 -3.56 3.53
N ALA A 38 -12.53 -4.87 3.37
CA ALA A 38 -11.27 -5.53 3.71
C ALA A 38 -10.14 -5.16 2.74
N LEU A 39 -10.46 -4.71 1.52
CA LEU A 39 -9.47 -4.22 0.58
C LEU A 39 -9.18 -2.74 0.87
N LEU A 40 -7.91 -2.43 1.14
CA LEU A 40 -7.49 -1.05 1.41
C LEU A 40 -7.62 -0.20 0.14
N PRO A 41 -8.05 1.07 0.27
CA PRO A 41 -8.35 1.91 -0.89
C PRO A 41 -7.14 2.33 -1.70
N VAL A 42 -5.98 2.49 -1.06
CA VAL A 42 -4.76 2.94 -1.75
C VAL A 42 -3.89 1.74 -2.11
N PRO A 43 -3.72 1.42 -3.40
CA PRO A 43 -2.84 0.35 -3.84
C PRO A 43 -1.38 0.79 -3.84
N ILE A 44 -0.47 -0.19 -3.84
CA ILE A 44 0.93 0.05 -4.13
C ILE A 44 1.11 -0.03 -5.65
N LEU A 45 1.50 1.07 -6.26
CA LEU A 45 1.66 1.14 -7.71
C LEU A 45 2.91 0.41 -8.16
N GLU A 46 2.84 -0.19 -9.35
CA GLU A 46 4.03 -0.74 -10.00
C GLU A 46 5.01 0.38 -10.31
N SER A 47 6.29 0.17 -9.98
CA SER A 47 7.33 1.16 -10.19
C SER A 47 8.68 0.49 -10.42
N ALA A 48 9.38 0.94 -11.45
CA ALA A 48 10.76 0.52 -11.71
C ALA A 48 11.70 0.93 -10.57
N GLU A 49 11.41 2.01 -9.88
CA GLU A 49 12.19 2.47 -8.72
C GLU A 49 12.23 1.40 -7.62
N ILE A 50 11.09 0.75 -7.33
CA ILE A 50 11.01 -0.30 -6.33
C ILE A 50 11.85 -1.51 -6.77
N SER A 51 11.68 -1.95 -8.01
CA SER A 51 12.40 -3.11 -8.54
C SER A 51 13.90 -2.88 -8.58
N HIS A 52 14.35 -1.71 -9.02
CA HIS A 52 15.76 -1.38 -9.09
C HIS A 52 16.39 -1.19 -7.71
N ALA A 53 15.66 -0.62 -6.76
CA ALA A 53 16.12 -0.53 -5.38
C ALA A 53 16.32 -1.92 -4.79
N ALA A 54 15.38 -2.85 -5.03
CA ALA A 54 15.48 -4.22 -4.55
C ALA A 54 16.71 -4.94 -5.11
N LEU A 55 17.07 -4.70 -6.38
CA LEU A 55 18.29 -5.25 -6.97
C LEU A 55 19.56 -4.78 -6.25
N ARG A 56 19.52 -3.61 -5.62
CA ARG A 56 20.61 -3.06 -4.80
C ARG A 56 20.47 -3.43 -3.32
N MET A 57 19.51 -4.29 -2.99
CA MET A 57 19.17 -4.66 -1.62
C MET A 57 18.81 -3.46 -0.75
N MET A 58 18.11 -2.49 -1.34
CA MET A 58 17.69 -1.24 -0.71
C MET A 58 16.19 -1.05 -0.87
N THR A 59 15.62 -0.20 -0.03
CA THR A 59 14.28 0.34 -0.26
C THR A 59 14.37 1.61 -1.10
N VAL A 60 13.24 2.06 -1.65
CA VAL A 60 13.18 3.32 -2.39
C VAL A 60 13.61 4.50 -1.51
N TYR A 61 13.33 4.43 -0.21
CA TYR A 61 13.68 5.48 0.75
C TYR A 61 15.19 5.61 0.99
N GLU A 62 15.94 4.55 0.76
CA GLU A 62 17.39 4.52 0.93
C GLU A 62 18.16 5.01 -0.30
N LEU A 63 17.47 5.19 -1.43
CA LEU A 63 18.10 5.67 -2.66
C LEU A 63 18.49 7.15 -2.49
N GLU A 64 19.78 7.45 -2.66
CA GLU A 64 20.29 8.82 -2.63
C GLU A 64 19.90 9.60 -3.88
N ARG A 65 19.78 8.88 -5.02
CA ARG A 65 19.44 9.46 -6.31
C ARG A 65 18.33 8.64 -6.98
N PRO A 66 17.42 9.30 -7.72
CA PRO A 66 16.44 8.59 -8.51
C PRO A 66 17.11 7.69 -9.54
N ILE A 67 16.57 6.49 -9.75
CA ILE A 67 17.01 5.58 -10.81
C ILE A 67 16.39 6.00 -12.13
N GLY A 68 15.11 6.42 -12.09
CA GLY A 68 14.43 7.01 -13.22
C GLY A 68 14.47 8.54 -13.16
N THR A 69 13.40 9.18 -13.62
CA THR A 69 13.28 10.64 -13.52
C THR A 69 12.98 11.04 -12.07
N PRO A 70 13.36 12.27 -11.64
CA PRO A 70 12.99 12.78 -10.32
C PRO A 70 11.48 12.76 -10.08
N ARG A 71 10.68 13.01 -11.11
CA ARG A 71 9.22 12.99 -11.05
C ARG A 71 8.71 11.56 -10.74
N THR A 72 9.23 10.56 -11.41
CA THR A 72 8.86 9.16 -11.19
C THR A 72 9.21 8.71 -9.78
N HIS A 73 10.40 9.07 -9.32
CA HIS A 73 10.84 8.75 -7.96
C HIS A 73 9.95 9.41 -6.91
N LYS A 74 9.65 10.68 -7.08
CA LYS A 74 8.76 11.42 -6.16
C LYS A 74 7.36 10.81 -6.11
N ARG A 75 6.82 10.44 -7.27
CA ARG A 75 5.52 9.77 -7.37
C ARG A 75 5.52 8.42 -6.64
N CYS A 76 6.57 7.64 -6.83
CA CYS A 76 6.72 6.34 -6.14
C CYS A 76 6.72 6.52 -4.63
N ARG A 77 7.51 7.45 -4.11
CA ARG A 77 7.58 7.72 -2.68
C ARG A 77 6.25 8.22 -2.12
N ALA A 78 5.59 9.14 -2.82
CA ALA A 78 4.28 9.64 -2.39
C ALA A 78 3.24 8.52 -2.32
N ASN A 79 3.22 7.62 -3.29
CA ASN A 79 2.32 6.47 -3.26
C ASN A 79 2.62 5.53 -2.09
N LEU A 80 3.89 5.22 -1.85
CA LEU A 80 4.27 4.37 -0.71
C LEU A 80 3.91 5.02 0.61
N ASP A 81 4.10 6.33 0.74
CA ASP A 81 3.71 7.05 1.96
C ASP A 81 2.21 6.95 2.22
N GLU A 82 1.37 7.11 1.19
CA GLU A 82 -0.08 6.96 1.32
C GLU A 82 -0.47 5.51 1.65
N ALA A 83 0.11 4.54 0.96
CA ALA A 83 -0.18 3.14 1.19
C ALA A 83 0.19 2.73 2.62
N MET A 84 1.34 3.16 3.11
CA MET A 84 1.77 2.84 4.47
C MET A 84 1.00 3.60 5.53
N ALA A 85 0.53 4.81 5.24
CA ALA A 85 -0.29 5.58 6.17
C ALA A 85 -1.60 4.86 6.51
N GLN A 86 -2.24 4.20 5.53
CA GLN A 86 -3.45 3.42 5.79
C GLN A 86 -3.16 2.20 6.68
N VAL A 87 -2.02 1.55 6.51
CA VAL A 87 -1.59 0.44 7.37
C VAL A 87 -1.32 0.94 8.80
N GLU A 88 -0.60 2.05 8.93
CA GLU A 88 -0.32 2.66 10.22
C GLU A 88 -1.60 3.02 10.97
N ALA A 89 -2.58 3.60 10.28
CA ALA A 89 -3.86 3.95 10.89
C ALA A 89 -4.58 2.72 11.45
N LEU A 90 -4.56 1.60 10.74
CA LEU A 90 -5.16 0.35 11.20
C LEU A 90 -4.46 -0.19 12.45
N VAL A 91 -3.13 -0.18 12.46
CA VAL A 91 -2.34 -0.64 13.61
C VAL A 91 -2.61 0.22 14.83
N ARG A 92 -2.63 1.54 14.67
CA ARG A 92 -2.93 2.49 15.77
C ARG A 92 -4.34 2.28 16.33
N ARG A 93 -5.31 2.06 15.47
CA ARG A 93 -6.69 1.76 15.92
C ARG A 93 -6.76 0.45 16.70
N GLY A 94 -6.07 -0.59 16.24
CA GLY A 94 -6.00 -1.88 16.92
C GLY A 94 -5.35 -1.78 18.30
N TRP A 95 -4.42 -0.84 18.49
CA TRP A 95 -3.75 -0.58 19.76
C TRP A 95 -4.44 0.49 20.60
N GLY A 96 -5.54 1.08 20.11
CA GLY A 96 -6.23 2.16 20.81
C GLY A 96 -5.50 3.50 20.78
N ILE A 97 -4.57 3.68 19.83
CA ILE A 97 -3.81 4.93 19.66
C ILE A 97 -4.49 5.78 18.58
N ALA A 98 -4.62 7.10 18.81
CA ALA A 98 -5.20 7.99 17.82
C ALA A 98 -4.32 8.05 16.55
N ALA A 99 -4.95 7.85 15.38
CA ALA A 99 -4.27 7.97 14.10
C ALA A 99 -4.11 9.45 13.71
N PRO A 100 -3.07 9.81 12.91
CA PRO A 100 -3.00 11.13 12.29
C PRO A 100 -4.24 11.39 11.42
N ALA A 101 -4.71 12.64 11.35
CA ALA A 101 -5.93 12.99 10.62
C ALA A 101 -5.89 12.56 9.16
N SER A 102 -4.77 12.76 8.47
CA SER A 102 -4.59 12.35 7.07
C SER A 102 -4.72 10.84 6.87
N ALA A 103 -4.19 10.04 7.79
CA ALA A 103 -4.28 8.59 7.74
C ALA A 103 -5.72 8.12 8.02
N GLN A 104 -6.46 8.80 8.90
CA GLN A 104 -7.87 8.50 9.16
C GLN A 104 -8.73 8.73 7.92
N GLU A 105 -8.48 9.80 7.18
CA GLU A 105 -9.19 10.08 5.92
C GLU A 105 -9.00 8.94 4.91
N VAL A 106 -7.79 8.42 4.77
CA VAL A 106 -7.49 7.31 3.87
C VAL A 106 -8.22 6.05 4.28
N VAL A 107 -8.27 5.73 5.56
CA VAL A 107 -8.91 4.52 6.09
C VAL A 107 -10.43 4.61 6.01
N ASN A 108 -11.00 5.79 6.18
CA ASN A 108 -12.45 6.01 6.23
C ASN A 108 -13.06 6.35 4.87
N ALA A 109 -12.24 6.54 3.85
CA ALA A 109 -12.68 6.91 2.50
C ALA A 109 -13.47 5.79 1.79
#